data_25e83059b8ccce5bf295d0d4b2a123b8
#
_entry.id   25e83059b8ccce5bf295d0d4b2a123b8
#
_cell.length_a   1.000
_cell.length_b   1.000
_cell.length_c   1.000
_cell.angle_alpha   90.00
_cell.angle_beta   90.00
_cell.angle_gamma   90.00
#
_symmetry.space_group_name_H-M   'P 1'
#
loop_
_entity.id
_entity.type
_entity.pdbx_description
1 polymer ?
#
loop_
_entity_poly.entity_id
_entity_poly.type
_entity_poly.pdbx_seq_one_letter_code
_entity_poly.pdbx_strand_id
1 'polypeptide(L)'
;MGKTLGVVGLGAIGSMVARAGLDLGMTVVGYDPALSVDAAWRIPAEVERMENLPALFAKADYVTLHVPLLPATEGMINDESLRAFKPGSVLLNFARQPIVDATALAHALENGQLARYVADFPVPGLLEHDKVMLTPHLGASTDEAEENLSLIHI
;
A
#
# COMPACT_ATOMS: atom_id res chain seq x y z
N MET A 1 -7.15 -2.86 -16.71
CA MET A 1 -7.94 -1.66 -16.96
C MET A 1 -9.29 -1.84 -16.29
N GLY A 2 -9.92 -0.75 -15.92
CA GLY A 2 -11.17 -0.82 -15.18
C GLY A 2 -11.00 -1.18 -13.70
N LYS A 3 -9.80 -1.38 -13.23
CA LYS A 3 -9.54 -1.63 -11.82
C LYS A 3 -9.30 -0.32 -11.07
N THR A 4 -9.57 -0.34 -9.77
CA THR A 4 -9.40 0.83 -8.91
C THR A 4 -8.22 0.61 -7.98
N LEU A 5 -7.31 1.58 -7.95
CA LEU A 5 -6.16 1.61 -7.05
C LEU A 5 -6.45 2.56 -5.91
N GLY A 6 -6.38 2.07 -4.68
CA GLY A 6 -6.49 2.90 -3.48
C GLY A 6 -5.11 3.20 -2.93
N VAL A 7 -4.77 4.47 -2.80
CA VAL A 7 -3.48 4.92 -2.28
C VAL A 7 -3.68 5.50 -0.89
N VAL A 8 -3.11 4.85 0.12
CA VAL A 8 -3.14 5.32 1.51
C VAL A 8 -1.84 6.04 1.77
N GLY A 9 -1.93 7.35 1.97
CA GLY A 9 -0.77 8.21 2.10
C GLY A 9 -0.39 8.84 0.76
N LEU A 10 -0.53 10.15 0.67
CA LEU A 10 -0.31 10.90 -0.58
C LEU A 10 0.87 11.87 -0.48
N GLY A 11 1.92 11.42 0.21
CA GLY A 11 3.19 12.12 0.22
C GLY A 11 3.92 11.98 -1.12
N ALA A 12 5.24 12.16 -1.12
CA ALA A 12 6.01 12.12 -2.37
C ALA A 12 5.86 10.80 -3.11
N ILE A 13 6.01 9.69 -2.41
CA ILE A 13 5.95 8.37 -3.05
C ILE A 13 4.51 8.00 -3.41
N GLY A 14 3.57 8.21 -2.47
CA GLY A 14 2.16 7.91 -2.73
C GLY A 14 1.61 8.68 -3.93
N SER A 15 1.99 9.94 -4.08
CA SER A 15 1.58 10.75 -5.22
C SER A 15 2.15 10.21 -6.54
N MET A 16 3.39 9.73 -6.53
CA MET A 16 4.00 9.11 -7.70
C MET A 16 3.28 7.83 -8.08
N VAL A 17 2.92 7.02 -7.08
CA VAL A 17 2.18 5.77 -7.32
C VAL A 17 0.80 6.07 -7.87
N ALA A 18 0.13 7.10 -7.35
CA ALA A 18 -1.18 7.51 -7.85
C ALA A 18 -1.10 7.92 -9.33
N ARG A 19 -0.08 8.69 -9.70
CA ARG A 19 0.15 9.07 -11.09
C ARG A 19 0.40 7.85 -11.97
N ALA A 20 1.22 6.92 -11.49
CA ALA A 20 1.49 5.69 -12.24
C ALA A 20 0.21 4.88 -12.47
N GLY A 21 -0.67 4.82 -11.47
CA GLY A 21 -1.96 4.14 -11.61
C GLY A 21 -2.82 4.77 -12.70
N LEU A 22 -2.88 6.10 -12.72
CA LEU A 22 -3.60 6.81 -13.77
C LEU A 22 -3.02 6.53 -15.15
N ASP A 23 -1.70 6.53 -15.25
CA ASP A 23 -1.00 6.26 -16.52
C ASP A 23 -1.28 4.84 -17.03
N LEU A 24 -1.53 3.90 -16.11
CA LEU A 24 -1.90 2.53 -16.46
C LEU A 24 -3.39 2.38 -16.80
N GLY A 25 -4.14 3.46 -16.77
CA GLY A 25 -5.57 3.42 -17.08
C GLY A 25 -6.45 2.99 -15.91
N MET A 26 -5.93 3.02 -14.69
CA MET A 26 -6.70 2.69 -13.50
C MET A 26 -7.48 3.90 -13.01
N THR A 27 -8.61 3.64 -12.32
CA THR A 27 -9.22 4.65 -11.48
C THR A 27 -8.41 4.71 -10.20
N VAL A 28 -8.09 5.91 -9.73
CA VAL A 28 -7.28 6.07 -8.52
C VAL A 28 -8.06 6.83 -7.47
N VAL A 29 -8.17 6.24 -6.27
CA VAL A 29 -8.72 6.90 -5.10
C VAL A 29 -7.62 7.02 -4.05
N GLY A 30 -7.65 8.07 -3.24
CA GLY A 30 -6.59 8.30 -2.27
C GLY A 30 -7.11 8.88 -0.96
N TYR A 31 -6.37 8.65 0.10
CA TYR A 31 -6.69 9.18 1.41
C TYR A 31 -5.41 9.52 2.16
N ASP A 32 -5.35 10.73 2.70
CA ASP A 32 -4.24 11.16 3.55
C ASP A 32 -4.73 12.26 4.48
N PRO A 33 -4.92 11.97 5.79
CA PRO A 33 -5.42 12.96 6.75
C PRO A 33 -4.38 14.01 7.10
N ALA A 34 -3.10 13.76 6.82
CA ALA A 34 -2.00 14.67 7.14
C ALA A 34 -1.50 15.43 5.92
N LEU A 35 -2.27 15.46 4.84
CA LEU A 35 -1.86 16.08 3.59
C LEU A 35 -1.77 17.59 3.73
N SER A 36 -0.59 18.16 3.43
CA SER A 36 -0.40 19.60 3.41
C SER A 36 -1.01 20.22 2.17
N VAL A 37 -1.22 21.55 2.21
CA VAL A 37 -1.73 22.26 1.03
C VAL A 37 -0.77 22.13 -0.14
N ASP A 38 0.54 22.27 0.11
CA ASP A 38 1.56 22.14 -0.93
C ASP A 38 1.56 20.74 -1.55
N ALA A 39 1.45 19.71 -0.70
CA ALA A 39 1.39 18.33 -1.19
C ALA A 39 0.12 18.08 -2.01
N ALA A 40 -1.01 18.69 -1.60
CA ALA A 40 -2.26 18.55 -2.33
C ALA A 40 -2.17 19.07 -3.76
N TRP A 41 -1.38 20.12 -3.98
CA TRP A 41 -1.19 20.67 -5.31
C TRP A 41 -0.45 19.74 -6.27
N ARG A 42 0.31 18.79 -5.73
CA ARG A 42 1.08 17.82 -6.53
C ARG A 42 0.27 16.60 -6.94
N ILE A 43 -0.90 16.41 -6.33
CA ILE A 43 -1.75 15.27 -6.63
C ILE A 43 -2.50 15.52 -7.93
N PRO A 44 -2.48 14.57 -8.88
CA PRO A 44 -3.27 14.74 -10.11
C PRO A 44 -4.75 14.96 -9.79
N ALA A 45 -5.38 15.83 -10.56
CA ALA A 45 -6.80 16.17 -10.36
C ALA A 45 -7.72 14.96 -10.52
N GLU A 46 -7.29 13.96 -11.27
CA GLU A 46 -8.08 12.75 -11.53
C GLU A 46 -8.13 11.80 -10.35
N VAL A 47 -7.27 12.00 -9.33
CA VAL A 47 -7.31 11.19 -8.11
C VAL A 47 -8.51 11.63 -7.28
N GLU A 48 -9.41 10.69 -7.01
CA GLU A 48 -10.58 10.97 -6.16
C GLU A 48 -10.15 10.91 -4.69
N ARG A 49 -10.38 11.98 -3.95
CA ARG A 49 -10.08 12.01 -2.52
C ARG A 49 -11.21 11.35 -1.74
N MET A 50 -10.85 10.38 -0.92
CA MET A 50 -11.82 9.68 -0.09
C MET A 50 -11.91 10.34 1.28
N GLU A 51 -13.10 10.32 1.87
CA GLU A 51 -13.33 10.96 3.17
C GLU A 51 -12.77 10.15 4.33
N ASN A 52 -12.68 8.83 4.17
CA ASN A 52 -12.19 7.94 5.21
C ASN A 52 -11.63 6.66 4.61
N LEU A 53 -10.91 5.89 5.42
CA LEU A 53 -10.30 4.64 4.97
C LEU A 53 -11.32 3.56 4.60
N PRO A 54 -12.40 3.32 5.37
CA PRO A 54 -13.37 2.31 4.97
C PRO A 54 -13.95 2.55 3.58
N ALA A 55 -14.22 3.81 3.21
CA ALA A 55 -14.72 4.15 1.88
C ALA A 55 -13.70 3.81 0.80
N LEU A 56 -12.42 4.09 1.06
CA LEU A 56 -11.34 3.74 0.14
C LEU A 56 -11.24 2.22 -0.03
N PHE A 57 -11.24 1.49 1.08
CA PHE A 57 -11.10 0.03 1.05
C PHE A 57 -12.26 -0.63 0.30
N ALA A 58 -13.47 -0.12 0.47
CA ALA A 58 -14.66 -0.68 -0.20
C ALA A 58 -14.62 -0.49 -1.72
N LYS A 59 -13.91 0.53 -2.18
CA LYS A 59 -13.87 0.89 -3.59
C LYS A 59 -12.67 0.30 -4.35
N ALA A 60 -11.58 0.05 -3.64
CA ALA A 60 -10.31 -0.32 -4.26
C ALA A 60 -10.20 -1.82 -4.54
N ASP A 61 -9.74 -2.17 -5.73
CA ASP A 61 -9.34 -3.53 -6.07
C ASP A 61 -7.91 -3.81 -5.59
N TYR A 62 -7.08 -2.78 -5.56
CA TYR A 62 -5.70 -2.81 -5.07
C TYR A 62 -5.54 -1.69 -4.06
N VAL A 63 -5.03 -2.00 -2.87
CA VAL A 63 -4.73 -1.00 -1.85
C VAL A 63 -3.23 -0.99 -1.62
N THR A 64 -2.60 0.18 -1.76
CA THR A 64 -1.17 0.33 -1.53
C THR A 64 -0.92 1.33 -0.40
N LEU A 65 -0.01 0.96 0.51
CA LEU A 65 0.24 1.71 1.74
C LEU A 65 1.53 2.52 1.59
N HIS A 66 1.44 3.82 1.84
CA HIS A 66 2.57 4.75 1.76
C HIS A 66 2.58 5.73 2.93
N VAL A 67 2.25 5.22 4.12
CA VAL A 67 2.24 6.02 5.35
C VAL A 67 3.46 5.67 6.19
N PRO A 68 3.97 6.63 7.00
CA PRO A 68 5.06 6.33 7.92
C PRO A 68 4.57 5.45 9.07
N LEU A 69 5.51 4.73 9.71
CA LEU A 69 5.17 3.95 10.89
C LEU A 69 5.14 4.89 12.10
N LEU A 70 3.96 5.12 12.60
CA LEU A 70 3.67 5.97 13.76
C LEU A 70 2.73 5.20 14.69
N PRO A 71 2.56 5.64 15.95
CA PRO A 71 1.58 5.01 16.82
C PRO A 71 0.18 4.96 16.20
N ALA A 72 -0.18 5.99 15.43
CA ALA A 72 -1.50 6.04 14.77
C ALA A 72 -1.64 5.10 13.58
N THR A 73 -0.52 4.67 12.97
CA THR A 73 -0.56 3.78 11.80
C THR A 73 -0.16 2.36 12.12
N GLU A 74 0.45 2.10 13.27
CA GLU A 74 0.79 0.74 13.69
C GLU A 74 -0.48 -0.07 13.86
N GLY A 75 -0.57 -1.19 13.16
CA GLY A 75 -1.74 -2.05 13.21
C GLY A 75 -3.00 -1.44 12.62
N MET A 76 -2.87 -0.40 11.77
CA MET A 76 -4.06 0.20 11.17
C MET A 76 -4.77 -0.75 10.21
N ILE A 77 -4.06 -1.69 9.62
CA ILE A 77 -4.66 -2.76 8.84
C ILE A 77 -4.84 -3.96 9.79
N ASN A 78 -6.06 -4.14 10.26
CA ASN A 78 -6.42 -5.15 11.25
C ASN A 78 -7.73 -5.85 10.83
N ASP A 79 -8.28 -6.70 11.69
CA ASP A 79 -9.52 -7.42 11.36
C ASP A 79 -10.66 -6.47 11.01
N GLU A 80 -10.80 -5.37 11.74
CA GLU A 80 -11.87 -4.41 11.50
C GLU A 80 -11.72 -3.71 10.14
N SER A 81 -10.50 -3.19 9.86
CA SER A 81 -10.27 -2.50 8.59
C SER A 81 -10.34 -3.47 7.41
N LEU A 82 -9.86 -4.70 7.57
CA LEU A 82 -9.90 -5.69 6.50
C LEU A 82 -11.33 -6.09 6.13
N ARG A 83 -12.26 -6.04 7.08
CA ARG A 83 -13.67 -6.30 6.77
C ARG A 83 -14.26 -5.26 5.80
N ALA A 84 -13.69 -4.06 5.77
CA ALA A 84 -14.15 -3.01 4.85
C ALA A 84 -13.59 -3.18 3.45
N PHE A 85 -12.58 -4.01 3.27
CA PHE A 85 -11.98 -4.26 1.96
C PHE A 85 -12.97 -4.95 1.03
N LYS A 86 -12.83 -4.65 -0.25
CA LYS A 86 -13.57 -5.35 -1.29
C LYS A 86 -13.10 -6.80 -1.32
N PRO A 87 -14.01 -7.79 -1.25
CA PRO A 87 -13.60 -9.20 -1.28
C PRO A 87 -12.76 -9.52 -2.52
N GLY A 88 -11.67 -10.24 -2.32
CA GLY A 88 -10.77 -10.59 -3.41
C GLY A 88 -9.82 -9.47 -3.83
N SER A 89 -9.71 -8.42 -3.04
CA SER A 89 -8.77 -7.34 -3.34
C SER A 89 -7.33 -7.75 -3.00
N VAL A 90 -6.38 -6.93 -3.43
CA VAL A 90 -4.95 -7.15 -3.22
C VAL A 90 -4.41 -6.01 -2.35
N LEU A 91 -3.65 -6.37 -1.31
CA LEU A 91 -2.99 -5.40 -0.44
C LEU A 91 -1.50 -5.39 -0.75
N LEU A 92 -0.97 -4.19 -1.01
CA LEU A 92 0.46 -3.98 -1.25
C LEU A 92 1.02 -3.13 -0.12
N ASN A 93 2.07 -3.64 0.53
CA ASN A 93 2.70 -2.93 1.64
C ASN A 93 4.19 -2.77 1.37
N PHE A 94 4.56 -1.62 0.83
CA PHE A 94 5.96 -1.23 0.65
C PHE A 94 6.35 -0.14 1.65
N ALA A 95 5.50 0.08 2.67
CA ALA A 95 5.77 1.06 3.72
C ALA A 95 6.53 0.40 4.88
N ARG A 96 5.82 -0.17 5.84
CA ARG A 96 6.42 -0.82 7.01
C ARG A 96 5.55 -2.00 7.44
N GLN A 97 6.20 -3.11 7.84
CA GLN A 97 5.50 -4.32 8.21
C GLN A 97 4.51 -4.13 9.38
N PRO A 98 4.87 -3.41 10.48
CA PRO A 98 3.94 -3.29 11.63
C PRO A 98 2.65 -2.53 11.35
N ILE A 99 2.53 -1.88 10.21
CA ILE A 99 1.28 -1.21 9.80
C ILE A 99 0.17 -2.24 9.59
N VAL A 100 0.53 -3.47 9.20
CA VAL A 100 -0.41 -4.56 8.97
C VAL A 100 -0.30 -5.57 10.10
N ASP A 101 -1.43 -5.86 10.75
CA ASP A 101 -1.50 -6.91 11.79
C ASP A 101 -1.36 -8.27 11.08
N ALA A 102 -0.31 -9.01 11.44
CA ALA A 102 0.00 -10.28 10.78
C ALA A 102 -1.09 -11.34 10.99
N THR A 103 -1.69 -11.40 12.17
CA THR A 103 -2.76 -12.36 12.47
C THR A 103 -4.01 -12.05 11.63
N ALA A 104 -4.40 -10.79 11.60
CA ALA A 104 -5.54 -10.35 10.80
C ALA A 104 -5.29 -10.59 9.31
N LEU A 105 -4.07 -10.36 8.85
CA LEU A 105 -3.68 -10.60 7.46
C LEU A 105 -3.85 -12.08 7.11
N ALA A 106 -3.38 -12.98 7.98
CA ALA A 106 -3.52 -14.41 7.74
C ALA A 106 -4.98 -14.82 7.62
N HIS A 107 -5.84 -14.32 8.51
CA HIS A 107 -7.28 -14.60 8.45
C HIS A 107 -7.90 -14.11 7.14
N ALA A 108 -7.54 -12.91 6.70
CA ALA A 108 -8.09 -12.34 5.48
C ALA A 108 -7.68 -13.11 4.24
N LEU A 109 -6.46 -13.64 4.20
CA LEU A 109 -5.97 -14.45 3.11
C LEU A 109 -6.67 -15.83 3.09
N GLU A 110 -6.91 -16.40 4.25
CA GLU A 110 -7.56 -17.70 4.37
C GLU A 110 -9.04 -17.66 4.00
N ASN A 111 -9.74 -16.60 4.38
CA ASN A 111 -11.18 -16.50 4.15
C ASN A 111 -11.55 -15.84 2.82
N GLY A 112 -10.57 -15.46 2.00
CA GLY A 112 -10.81 -14.88 0.68
C GLY A 112 -11.09 -13.39 0.69
N GLN A 113 -11.04 -12.72 1.83
CA GLN A 113 -11.20 -11.28 1.91
C GLN A 113 -10.11 -10.57 1.11
N LEU A 114 -8.87 -11.10 1.19
CA LEU A 114 -7.78 -10.69 0.33
C LEU A 114 -7.41 -11.84 -0.60
N ALA A 115 -7.23 -11.53 -1.87
CA ALA A 115 -6.74 -12.51 -2.83
C ALA A 115 -5.22 -12.68 -2.71
N ARG A 116 -4.52 -11.62 -2.34
CA ARG A 116 -3.06 -11.62 -2.32
C ARG A 116 -2.52 -10.49 -1.44
N TYR A 117 -1.37 -10.73 -0.86
CA TYR A 117 -0.60 -9.71 -0.14
C TYR A 117 0.78 -9.61 -0.76
N VAL A 118 1.23 -8.40 -1.07
CA VAL A 118 2.54 -8.15 -1.68
C VAL A 118 3.32 -7.20 -0.78
N ALA A 119 4.54 -7.58 -0.42
CA ALA A 119 5.41 -6.76 0.43
C ALA A 119 6.86 -7.01 0.07
N ASP A 120 7.77 -6.12 0.48
CA ASP A 120 9.20 -6.28 0.25
C ASP A 120 9.97 -6.58 1.54
N PHE A 121 9.27 -7.12 2.54
CA PHE A 121 9.87 -7.55 3.80
C PHE A 121 9.12 -8.77 4.32
N PRO A 122 9.78 -9.64 5.10
CA PRO A 122 9.15 -10.86 5.57
C PRO A 122 8.07 -10.57 6.60
N VAL A 123 7.02 -11.41 6.58
CA VAL A 123 5.96 -11.39 7.58
C VAL A 123 6.07 -12.70 8.36
N PRO A 124 6.32 -12.65 9.67
CA PRO A 124 6.46 -13.88 10.47
C PRO A 124 5.22 -14.77 10.33
N GLY A 125 5.45 -16.04 10.09
CA GLY A 125 4.38 -17.03 9.94
C GLY A 125 3.76 -17.08 8.56
N LEU A 126 4.11 -16.20 7.64
CA LEU A 126 3.52 -16.14 6.30
C LEU A 126 4.54 -16.25 5.17
N LEU A 127 5.79 -16.62 5.48
CA LEU A 127 6.87 -16.67 4.50
C LEU A 127 6.60 -17.65 3.35
N GLU A 128 5.91 -18.73 3.62
CA GLU A 128 5.61 -19.76 2.62
C GLU A 128 4.16 -19.81 2.20
N HIS A 129 3.37 -18.80 2.58
CA HIS A 129 1.96 -18.74 2.20
C HIS A 129 1.87 -18.45 0.70
N ASP A 130 1.09 -19.26 -0.04
CA ASP A 130 1.00 -19.16 -1.48
C ASP A 130 0.33 -17.87 -1.97
N LYS A 131 -0.44 -17.20 -1.13
CA LYS A 131 -1.08 -15.92 -1.47
C LYS A 131 -0.23 -14.71 -1.06
N VAL A 132 0.94 -14.94 -0.49
CA VAL A 132 1.86 -13.87 -0.11
C VAL A 132 3.02 -13.84 -1.10
N MET A 133 3.22 -12.68 -1.72
CA MET A 133 4.32 -12.45 -2.63
C MET A 133 5.29 -11.48 -1.96
N LEU A 134 6.51 -11.95 -1.72
CA LEU A 134 7.55 -11.12 -1.12
C LEU A 134 8.56 -10.74 -2.20
N THR A 135 8.78 -9.45 -2.36
CA THR A 135 9.85 -8.96 -3.22
C THR A 135 11.07 -8.74 -2.35
N PRO A 136 12.28 -9.01 -2.85
CA PRO A 136 13.49 -8.95 -2.02
C PRO A 136 14.10 -7.55 -1.97
N HIS A 137 13.37 -6.51 -1.62
CA HIS A 137 13.87 -5.13 -1.56
C HIS A 137 14.63 -4.73 -2.83
N LEU A 138 14.06 -5.05 -3.99
CA LEU A 138 14.75 -4.85 -5.26
C LEU A 138 15.19 -3.42 -5.51
N GLY A 139 14.47 -2.46 -4.97
CA GLY A 139 14.85 -1.06 -5.09
C GLY A 139 16.18 -0.73 -4.42
N ALA A 140 16.62 -1.53 -3.45
CA ALA A 140 17.89 -1.35 -2.74
C ALA A 140 18.85 -2.51 -2.96
N SER A 141 18.43 -3.58 -3.64
CA SER A 141 19.22 -4.80 -3.79
C SER A 141 19.70 -5.06 -5.21
N THR A 142 19.41 -4.19 -6.16
CA THR A 142 19.97 -4.28 -7.50
C THR A 142 21.41 -3.76 -7.48
N ASP A 143 22.25 -4.27 -8.35
CA ASP A 143 23.64 -3.80 -8.45
C ASP A 143 23.71 -2.27 -8.60
N GLU A 144 22.86 -1.73 -9.46
CA GLU A 144 22.81 -0.28 -9.68
C GLU A 144 22.40 0.45 -8.41
N ALA A 145 21.38 -0.02 -7.70
CA ALA A 145 20.94 0.61 -6.47
C ALA A 145 22.00 0.53 -5.37
N GLU A 146 22.70 -0.60 -5.27
CA GLU A 146 23.79 -0.77 -4.31
C GLU A 146 24.94 0.19 -4.59
N GLU A 147 25.29 0.37 -5.86
CA GLU A 147 26.32 1.34 -6.25
C GLU A 147 25.91 2.75 -5.88
N ASN A 148 24.66 3.12 -6.16
CA ASN A 148 24.16 4.45 -5.83
C ASN A 148 24.12 4.68 -4.33
N LEU A 149 23.70 3.70 -3.54
CA LEU A 149 23.69 3.79 -2.10
C LEU A 149 25.12 3.91 -1.55
N SER A 150 26.06 3.17 -2.11
CA SER A 150 27.46 3.24 -1.71
C SER A 150 28.03 4.63 -1.95
N LEU A 151 27.70 5.26 -3.07
CA LEU A 151 28.13 6.62 -3.39
C LEU A 151 27.51 7.65 -2.46
N ILE A 152 26.25 7.45 -2.06
CA ILE A 152 25.56 8.38 -1.17
C ILE A 152 26.06 8.27 0.27
N HIS A 153 26.40 7.08 0.72
CA HIS A 153 26.79 6.82 2.11
C HIS A 153 28.29 6.96 2.38
N ILE A 154 29.03 7.27 1.38
CA ILE A 154 30.46 7.60 1.55
C ILE A 154 30.62 9.01 2.09
#